data_cf80425d736680a7570c5c6ce6749021
#
_entry.id   cf80425d736680a7570c5c6ce6749021
#
_cell.length_a   1.000
_cell.length_b   1.000
_cell.length_c   1.000
_cell.angle_alpha   90.00
_cell.angle_beta   90.00
_cell.angle_gamma   90.00
#
_symmetry.space_group_name_H-M   'P 1'
#
loop_
_entity.id
_entity.type
_entity.pdbx_description
1 polymer ?
#
loop_
_entity_poly.entity_id
_entity_poly.type
_entity_poly.pdbx_seq_one_letter_code
_entity_poly.pdbx_strand_id
1 'polypeptide(L)'
;MSAVLLVWYDRHHRELPWRISPAAAKRGVKPDPYHIWMSEVMLQQTTVAAVKAYFAKFIARWPTVTDLAGAPNEDVMAAWAGLGYYARARNLKKCAEAVAFEHGGVFPDTEEGLRALPGIGDYTSAAVAAIAFNRPSAVMDGNVERVISRLFAIDAPLPGSKPAMKAKVAELTPTDRPGDFAQAMMDLGATICTPKRPACALCPFNDVCVALATDEPERFPVKAAKKAKPVRLGAAFIAVDRDGRLLLRKRIESGLLGGMTEVPTTDWTSRQDGETGVDAAPFPADWQVAGSISHVFTHFELRLSIFRVGPIDTPPDHHGFWVPVTELDGQALPTVMKKAIAAAIPTAFPTLKG
;
A
#
# COMPACT_ATOMS: atom_id res chain seq x y z
N MET A 1 19.79 9.67 -23.76
CA MET A 1 19.44 9.55 -22.33
C MET A 1 19.25 8.10 -21.90
N SER A 2 18.36 7.32 -22.54
CA SER A 2 18.06 5.93 -22.13
C SER A 2 19.29 5.04 -22.09
N ALA A 3 20.16 5.09 -23.10
CA ALA A 3 21.38 4.29 -23.14
C ALA A 3 22.33 4.58 -21.96
N VAL A 4 22.53 5.84 -21.61
CA VAL A 4 23.38 6.23 -20.47
C VAL A 4 22.81 5.71 -19.15
N LEU A 5 21.50 5.79 -18.98
CA LEU A 5 20.81 5.26 -17.79
C LEU A 5 20.93 3.72 -17.70
N LEU A 6 20.78 3.01 -18.80
CA LEU A 6 20.90 1.54 -18.84
C LEU A 6 22.33 1.09 -18.51
N VAL A 7 23.36 1.80 -18.99
CA VAL A 7 24.76 1.54 -18.61
C VAL A 7 24.97 1.75 -17.11
N TRP A 8 24.39 2.78 -16.54
CA TRP A 8 24.42 3.03 -15.09
C TRP A 8 23.70 1.90 -14.34
N TYR A 9 22.51 1.51 -14.80
CA TYR A 9 21.68 0.45 -14.19
C TYR A 9 22.38 -0.91 -14.18
N ASP A 10 23.09 -1.26 -15.26
CA ASP A 10 23.86 -2.51 -15.33
C ASP A 10 24.86 -2.66 -14.17
N ARG A 11 25.35 -1.54 -13.61
CA ARG A 11 26.35 -1.51 -12.54
C ARG A 11 25.76 -1.23 -11.14
N HIS A 12 24.64 -0.51 -11.08
CA HIS A 12 24.11 0.09 -9.84
C HIS A 12 22.69 -0.33 -9.49
N HIS A 13 22.11 -1.31 -10.20
CA HIS A 13 20.77 -1.80 -9.92
C HIS A 13 20.63 -2.30 -8.48
N ARG A 14 19.46 -2.07 -7.88
CA ARG A 14 19.15 -2.60 -6.56
C ARG A 14 18.82 -4.09 -6.63
N GLU A 15 19.43 -4.88 -5.76
CA GLU A 15 19.08 -6.28 -5.58
C GLU A 15 17.83 -6.42 -4.73
N LEU A 16 16.75 -6.87 -5.34
CA LEU A 16 15.46 -7.05 -4.69
C LEU A 16 14.91 -8.45 -5.00
N PRO A 17 14.23 -9.12 -4.05
CA PRO A 17 13.79 -10.52 -4.21
C PRO A 17 12.89 -10.80 -5.42
N TRP A 18 12.22 -9.78 -5.93
CA TRP A 18 11.31 -9.86 -7.07
C TRP A 18 11.95 -9.40 -8.39
N ARG A 19 13.24 -9.08 -8.40
CA ARG A 19 13.93 -8.60 -9.60
C ARG A 19 14.89 -9.63 -10.18
N ILE A 20 15.01 -9.61 -11.48
CA ILE A 20 16.07 -10.30 -12.20
C ILE A 20 17.19 -9.29 -12.47
N SER A 21 18.43 -9.62 -12.14
CA SER A 21 19.57 -8.74 -12.43
C SER A 21 19.80 -8.63 -13.94
N PRO A 22 20.36 -7.49 -14.44
CA PRO A 22 20.69 -7.34 -15.86
C PRO A 22 21.61 -8.46 -16.39
N ALA A 23 22.53 -8.94 -15.55
CA ALA A 23 23.40 -10.05 -15.90
C ALA A 23 22.63 -11.38 -16.06
N ALA A 24 21.64 -11.64 -15.23
CA ALA A 24 20.78 -12.83 -15.34
C ALA A 24 19.85 -12.71 -16.56
N ALA A 25 19.29 -11.52 -16.81
CA ALA A 25 18.46 -11.26 -17.99
C ALA A 25 19.24 -11.49 -19.30
N LYS A 26 20.50 -11.06 -19.38
CA LYS A 26 21.39 -11.34 -20.51
C LYS A 26 21.65 -12.84 -20.73
N ARG A 27 21.53 -13.66 -19.70
CA ARG A 27 21.60 -15.14 -19.80
C ARG A 27 20.25 -15.80 -20.14
N GLY A 28 19.22 -15.01 -20.42
CA GLY A 28 17.89 -15.49 -20.79
C GLY A 28 16.93 -15.78 -19.61
N VAL A 29 17.32 -15.42 -18.38
CA VAL A 29 16.40 -15.53 -17.23
C VAL A 29 15.31 -14.49 -17.38
N LYS A 30 14.04 -14.93 -17.31
CA LYS A 30 12.88 -14.05 -17.43
C LYS A 30 12.29 -13.76 -16.06
N PRO A 31 11.79 -12.53 -15.83
CA PRO A 31 11.03 -12.21 -14.64
C PRO A 31 9.74 -13.04 -14.56
N ASP A 32 9.36 -13.45 -13.36
CA ASP A 32 8.05 -14.07 -13.12
C ASP A 32 6.98 -12.96 -13.00
N PRO A 33 5.95 -12.95 -13.88
CA PRO A 33 4.89 -11.95 -13.84
C PRO A 33 4.13 -11.91 -12.50
N TYR A 34 3.96 -13.06 -11.86
CA TYR A 34 3.32 -13.15 -10.54
C TYR A 34 4.14 -12.43 -9.46
N HIS A 35 5.46 -12.64 -9.46
CA HIS A 35 6.37 -11.98 -8.53
C HIS A 35 6.42 -10.46 -8.76
N ILE A 36 6.49 -10.02 -10.02
CA ILE A 36 6.50 -8.60 -10.36
C ILE A 36 5.19 -7.95 -9.94
N TRP A 37 4.04 -8.50 -10.36
CA TRP A 37 2.73 -7.97 -9.98
C TRP A 37 2.54 -7.88 -8.47
N MET A 38 2.84 -8.95 -7.72
CA MET A 38 2.72 -8.97 -6.27
C MET A 38 3.57 -7.88 -5.62
N SER A 39 4.83 -7.74 -6.05
CA SER A 39 5.72 -6.72 -5.50
C SER A 39 5.22 -5.31 -5.78
N GLU A 40 4.73 -5.03 -6.99
CA GLU A 40 4.20 -3.73 -7.37
C GLU A 40 2.94 -3.35 -6.57
N VAL A 41 2.06 -4.32 -6.28
CA VAL A 41 0.90 -4.10 -5.40
C VAL A 41 1.35 -3.87 -3.95
N MET A 42 2.30 -4.62 -3.43
CA MET A 42 2.78 -4.47 -2.05
C MET A 42 3.53 -3.15 -1.84
N LEU A 43 4.26 -2.67 -2.84
CA LEU A 43 5.04 -1.43 -2.79
C LEU A 43 4.19 -0.15 -2.83
N GLN A 44 2.91 -0.24 -3.24
CA GLN A 44 2.03 0.93 -3.20
C GLN A 44 1.95 1.50 -1.78
N GLN A 45 2.49 2.71 -1.57
CA GLN A 45 2.51 3.42 -0.28
C GLN A 45 3.17 2.65 0.88
N THR A 46 4.09 1.73 0.56
CA THR A 46 4.83 0.91 1.53
C THR A 46 6.32 0.92 1.17
N THR A 47 7.19 0.89 2.18
CA THR A 47 8.64 0.90 1.97
C THR A 47 9.17 -0.46 1.50
N VAL A 48 10.25 -0.46 0.71
CA VAL A 48 10.93 -1.69 0.26
C VAL A 48 11.35 -2.57 1.45
N ALA A 49 11.84 -1.96 2.53
CA ALA A 49 12.27 -2.68 3.73
C ALA A 49 11.12 -3.51 4.35
N ALA A 50 9.93 -2.90 4.46
CA ALA A 50 8.75 -3.60 4.98
C ALA A 50 8.28 -4.69 4.00
N VAL A 51 8.25 -4.41 2.69
CA VAL A 51 7.73 -5.34 1.68
C VAL A 51 8.56 -6.61 1.56
N LYS A 52 9.90 -6.56 1.71
CA LYS A 52 10.77 -7.74 1.55
C LYS A 52 10.30 -8.95 2.38
N ALA A 53 9.99 -8.75 3.65
CA ALA A 53 9.56 -9.83 4.53
C ALA A 53 8.17 -10.37 4.16
N TYR A 54 7.23 -9.48 3.82
CA TYR A 54 5.90 -9.88 3.40
C TYR A 54 5.91 -10.61 2.07
N PHE A 55 6.67 -10.13 1.10
CA PHE A 55 6.84 -10.79 -0.19
C PHE A 55 7.36 -12.21 -0.02
N ALA A 56 8.44 -12.41 0.74
CA ALA A 56 8.97 -13.73 1.02
C ALA A 56 7.94 -14.67 1.70
N LYS A 57 7.18 -14.14 2.68
CA LYS A 57 6.10 -14.89 3.34
C LYS A 57 4.98 -15.30 2.37
N PHE A 58 4.57 -14.39 1.47
CA PHE A 58 3.51 -14.66 0.50
C PHE A 58 3.94 -15.70 -0.52
N ILE A 59 5.14 -15.56 -1.10
CA ILE A 59 5.65 -16.52 -2.08
C ILE A 59 5.89 -17.90 -1.46
N ALA A 60 6.36 -17.97 -0.21
CA ALA A 60 6.52 -19.25 0.49
C ALA A 60 5.17 -19.94 0.76
N ARG A 61 4.11 -19.17 1.05
CA ARG A 61 2.78 -19.71 1.36
C ARG A 61 1.95 -20.00 0.10
N TRP A 62 2.07 -19.17 -0.93
CA TRP A 62 1.36 -19.25 -2.19
C TRP A 62 2.35 -19.05 -3.36
N PRO A 63 3.04 -20.12 -3.78
CA PRO A 63 4.10 -20.02 -4.78
C PRO A 63 3.62 -19.59 -6.16
N THR A 64 2.34 -19.83 -6.49
CA THR A 64 1.75 -19.45 -7.77
C THR A 64 0.51 -18.56 -7.60
N VAL A 65 0.11 -17.88 -8.66
CA VAL A 65 -1.14 -17.10 -8.68
C VAL A 65 -2.37 -17.97 -8.42
N THR A 66 -2.34 -19.22 -8.85
CA THR A 66 -3.42 -20.21 -8.64
C THR A 66 -3.52 -20.62 -7.17
N ASP A 67 -2.37 -20.81 -6.48
CA ASP A 67 -2.36 -21.09 -5.04
C ASP A 67 -2.95 -19.91 -4.25
N LEU A 68 -2.58 -18.68 -4.62
CA LEU A 68 -3.16 -17.48 -4.00
C LEU A 68 -4.67 -17.37 -4.32
N ALA A 69 -5.09 -17.70 -5.52
CA ALA A 69 -6.51 -17.70 -5.91
C ALA A 69 -7.33 -18.74 -5.14
N GLY A 70 -6.77 -19.89 -4.81
CA GLY A 70 -7.42 -20.93 -4.00
C GLY A 70 -7.44 -20.65 -2.49
N ALA A 71 -6.68 -19.69 -2.01
CA ALA A 71 -6.57 -19.41 -0.57
C ALA A 71 -7.87 -18.79 0.00
N PRO A 72 -8.27 -19.11 1.25
CA PRO A 72 -9.34 -18.41 1.94
C PRO A 72 -9.04 -16.90 2.06
N ASN A 73 -10.07 -16.05 1.91
CA ASN A 73 -9.92 -14.59 2.03
C ASN A 73 -9.31 -14.19 3.38
N GLU A 74 -9.74 -14.83 4.47
CA GLU A 74 -9.26 -14.58 5.82
C GLU A 74 -7.75 -14.80 5.95
N ASP A 75 -7.24 -15.83 5.31
CA ASP A 75 -5.82 -16.18 5.32
C ASP A 75 -4.97 -15.12 4.63
N VAL A 76 -5.45 -14.63 3.46
CA VAL A 76 -4.78 -13.57 2.71
C VAL A 76 -4.81 -12.25 3.51
N MET A 77 -5.95 -11.92 4.10
CA MET A 77 -6.10 -10.71 4.93
C MET A 77 -5.23 -10.76 6.21
N ALA A 78 -5.17 -11.92 6.86
CA ALA A 78 -4.31 -12.13 8.03
C ALA A 78 -2.82 -12.04 7.66
N ALA A 79 -2.41 -12.64 6.53
CA ALA A 79 -1.04 -12.55 6.05
C ALA A 79 -0.63 -11.13 5.65
N TRP A 80 -1.59 -10.29 5.21
CA TRP A 80 -1.39 -8.89 4.84
C TRP A 80 -1.38 -7.94 6.04
N ALA A 81 -1.84 -8.40 7.21
CA ALA A 81 -1.97 -7.54 8.40
C ALA A 81 -0.64 -6.84 8.73
N GLY A 82 -0.69 -5.51 8.87
CA GLY A 82 0.49 -4.66 9.10
C GLY A 82 0.99 -3.87 7.88
N LEU A 83 0.71 -4.31 6.64
CA LEU A 83 1.07 -3.53 5.44
C LEU A 83 0.16 -2.30 5.21
N GLY A 84 -1.01 -2.26 5.84
CA GLY A 84 -1.98 -1.19 5.65
C GLY A 84 -2.66 -1.20 4.27
N TYR A 85 -3.57 -0.22 4.04
CA TYR A 85 -4.31 -0.09 2.77
C TYR A 85 -4.94 -1.41 2.30
N TYR A 86 -5.73 -2.02 3.14
CA TYR A 86 -6.25 -3.39 3.00
C TYR A 86 -7.13 -3.64 1.76
N ALA A 87 -7.63 -2.57 1.12
CA ALA A 87 -8.25 -2.69 -0.20
C ALA A 87 -7.29 -3.32 -1.24
N ARG A 88 -5.97 -3.14 -1.06
CA ARG A 88 -4.97 -3.79 -1.91
C ARG A 88 -4.99 -5.31 -1.76
N ALA A 89 -5.09 -5.82 -0.53
CA ALA A 89 -5.17 -7.27 -0.27
C ALA A 89 -6.42 -7.89 -0.88
N ARG A 90 -7.58 -7.23 -0.75
CA ARG A 90 -8.82 -7.68 -1.38
C ARG A 90 -8.72 -7.68 -2.91
N ASN A 91 -8.18 -6.62 -3.47
CA ASN A 91 -7.99 -6.52 -4.92
C ASN A 91 -6.92 -7.50 -5.42
N LEU A 92 -5.85 -7.75 -4.64
CA LEU A 92 -4.84 -8.75 -4.92
C LEU A 92 -5.50 -10.14 -5.05
N LYS A 93 -6.35 -10.50 -4.10
CA LYS A 93 -7.08 -11.78 -4.13
C LYS A 93 -8.01 -11.88 -5.33
N LYS A 94 -8.84 -10.86 -5.60
CA LYS A 94 -9.73 -10.81 -6.77
C LYS A 94 -8.96 -10.88 -8.08
N CYS A 95 -7.83 -10.21 -8.17
CA CYS A 95 -6.97 -10.27 -9.35
C CYS A 95 -6.37 -11.67 -9.54
N ALA A 96 -5.91 -12.30 -8.46
CA ALA A 96 -5.42 -13.68 -8.52
C ALA A 96 -6.52 -14.66 -9.02
N GLU A 97 -7.75 -14.51 -8.52
CA GLU A 97 -8.92 -15.28 -8.96
C GLU A 97 -9.20 -15.08 -10.46
N ALA A 98 -9.23 -13.83 -10.94
CA ALA A 98 -9.42 -13.54 -12.36
C ALA A 98 -8.31 -14.16 -13.21
N VAL A 99 -7.03 -14.01 -12.83
CA VAL A 99 -5.91 -14.61 -13.58
C VAL A 99 -6.01 -16.13 -13.58
N ALA A 100 -6.30 -16.75 -12.43
CA ALA A 100 -6.35 -18.20 -12.32
C ALA A 100 -7.54 -18.82 -13.09
N PHE A 101 -8.72 -18.24 -12.96
CA PHE A 101 -9.96 -18.87 -13.43
C PHE A 101 -10.43 -18.36 -14.80
N GLU A 102 -10.14 -17.11 -15.16
CA GLU A 102 -10.54 -16.52 -16.43
C GLU A 102 -9.41 -16.51 -17.48
N HIS A 103 -8.14 -16.50 -17.02
CA HIS A 103 -6.96 -16.46 -17.88
C HIS A 103 -6.06 -17.71 -17.75
N GLY A 104 -6.55 -18.80 -17.15
CA GLY A 104 -5.82 -20.08 -17.04
C GLY A 104 -4.50 -20.00 -16.28
N GLY A 105 -4.37 -19.07 -15.32
CA GLY A 105 -3.16 -18.85 -14.52
C GLY A 105 -2.07 -18.02 -15.22
N VAL A 106 -2.35 -17.46 -16.39
CA VAL A 106 -1.39 -16.68 -17.19
C VAL A 106 -1.78 -15.20 -17.20
N PHE A 107 -0.88 -14.34 -16.78
CA PHE A 107 -1.12 -12.89 -16.86
C PHE A 107 -1.14 -12.40 -18.31
N PRO A 108 -2.07 -11.50 -18.69
CA PRO A 108 -1.99 -10.77 -19.95
C PRO A 108 -0.65 -10.04 -20.08
N ASP A 109 -0.09 -9.98 -21.29
CA ASP A 109 1.23 -9.40 -21.53
C ASP A 109 1.19 -7.94 -22.04
N THR A 110 -0.01 -7.37 -22.18
CA THR A 110 -0.22 -5.98 -22.63
C THR A 110 -0.71 -5.09 -21.48
N GLU A 111 -0.38 -3.80 -21.55
CA GLU A 111 -0.85 -2.81 -20.56
C GLU A 111 -2.37 -2.76 -20.50
N GLU A 112 -3.05 -2.89 -21.65
CA GLU A 112 -4.52 -2.90 -21.74
C GLU A 112 -5.12 -4.14 -21.08
N GLY A 113 -4.64 -5.33 -21.41
CA GLY A 113 -5.11 -6.58 -20.80
C GLY A 113 -4.86 -6.63 -19.30
N LEU A 114 -3.70 -6.16 -18.84
CA LEU A 114 -3.40 -6.06 -17.42
C LEU A 114 -4.32 -5.06 -16.70
N ARG A 115 -4.65 -3.92 -17.34
CA ARG A 115 -5.54 -2.91 -16.75
C ARG A 115 -6.98 -3.40 -16.60
N ALA A 116 -7.41 -4.36 -17.37
CA ALA A 116 -8.73 -4.98 -17.25
C ALA A 116 -8.87 -5.85 -15.99
N LEU A 117 -7.76 -6.29 -15.38
CA LEU A 117 -7.78 -7.12 -14.18
C LEU A 117 -8.19 -6.32 -12.92
N PRO A 118 -8.90 -6.94 -11.97
CA PRO A 118 -9.35 -6.29 -10.74
C PRO A 118 -8.22 -5.62 -9.96
N GLY A 119 -8.36 -4.33 -9.64
CA GLY A 119 -7.42 -3.58 -8.82
C GLY A 119 -6.10 -3.20 -9.50
N ILE A 120 -5.92 -3.48 -10.78
CA ILE A 120 -4.79 -3.03 -11.58
C ILE A 120 -5.14 -1.69 -12.23
N GLY A 121 -4.44 -0.63 -11.80
CA GLY A 121 -4.54 0.71 -12.38
C GLY A 121 -3.43 1.00 -13.39
N ASP A 122 -3.42 2.24 -13.92
CA ASP A 122 -2.47 2.71 -14.95
C ASP A 122 -1.01 2.48 -14.61
N TYR A 123 -0.61 2.67 -13.36
CA TYR A 123 0.76 2.44 -12.92
C TYR A 123 1.12 0.95 -12.94
N THR A 124 0.30 0.13 -12.28
CA THR A 124 0.61 -1.30 -12.12
C THR A 124 0.57 -2.03 -13.45
N SER A 125 -0.38 -1.70 -14.35
CA SER A 125 -0.43 -2.27 -15.71
C SER A 125 0.82 -1.94 -16.52
N ALA A 126 1.25 -0.67 -16.51
CA ALA A 126 2.47 -0.25 -17.20
C ALA A 126 3.72 -0.90 -16.60
N ALA A 127 3.84 -0.98 -15.27
CA ALA A 127 4.98 -1.57 -14.58
C ALA A 127 5.11 -3.07 -14.89
N VAL A 128 4.01 -3.83 -14.78
CA VAL A 128 4.01 -5.27 -15.08
C VAL A 128 4.28 -5.51 -16.57
N ALA A 129 3.66 -4.75 -17.48
CA ALA A 129 3.90 -4.86 -18.92
C ALA A 129 5.38 -4.60 -19.28
N ALA A 130 6.00 -3.58 -18.70
CA ALA A 130 7.40 -3.26 -18.95
C ALA A 130 8.34 -4.29 -18.32
N ILE A 131 8.18 -4.59 -17.03
CA ILE A 131 9.16 -5.35 -16.26
C ILE A 131 9.05 -6.86 -16.53
N ALA A 132 7.81 -7.40 -16.54
CA ALA A 132 7.61 -8.83 -16.72
C ALA A 132 7.62 -9.27 -18.19
N PHE A 133 7.10 -8.41 -19.09
CA PHE A 133 6.88 -8.77 -20.48
C PHE A 133 7.71 -7.97 -21.47
N ASN A 134 8.58 -7.07 -20.99
CA ASN A 134 9.45 -6.22 -21.81
C ASN A 134 8.69 -5.40 -22.88
N ARG A 135 7.47 -4.95 -22.54
CA ARG A 135 6.67 -4.08 -23.39
C ARG A 135 7.05 -2.62 -23.16
N PRO A 136 7.21 -1.79 -24.20
CA PRO A 136 7.52 -0.37 -24.03
C PRO A 136 6.32 0.39 -23.47
N SER A 137 6.25 0.49 -22.14
CA SER A 137 5.21 1.19 -21.39
C SER A 137 5.81 2.30 -20.52
N ALA A 138 5.12 3.43 -20.44
CA ALA A 138 5.57 4.59 -19.68
C ALA A 138 5.27 4.39 -18.17
N VAL A 139 6.24 3.85 -17.44
CA VAL A 139 6.12 3.57 -16.01
C VAL A 139 6.50 4.79 -15.19
N MET A 140 5.57 5.32 -14.38
CA MET A 140 5.80 6.55 -13.61
C MET A 140 5.27 6.42 -12.18
N ASP A 141 6.17 6.12 -11.24
CA ASP A 141 5.93 6.22 -9.79
C ASP A 141 6.37 7.59 -9.24
N GLY A 142 6.26 7.81 -7.94
CA GLY A 142 6.69 9.06 -7.31
C GLY A 142 8.20 9.34 -7.41
N ASN A 143 9.04 8.32 -7.63
CA ASN A 143 10.47 8.50 -7.89
C ASN A 143 10.69 8.99 -9.31
N VAL A 144 10.04 8.35 -10.27
CA VAL A 144 10.10 8.75 -11.68
C VAL A 144 9.50 10.13 -11.89
N GLU A 145 8.34 10.46 -11.25
CA GLU A 145 7.77 11.82 -11.24
C GLU A 145 8.82 12.86 -10.82
N ARG A 146 9.60 12.59 -9.78
CA ARG A 146 10.66 13.49 -9.29
C ARG A 146 11.82 13.60 -10.25
N VAL A 147 12.29 12.48 -10.80
CA VAL A 147 13.39 12.48 -11.78
C VAL A 147 13.00 13.29 -13.02
N ILE A 148 11.84 13.01 -13.60
CA ILE A 148 11.35 13.69 -14.82
C ILE A 148 11.09 15.18 -14.54
N SER A 149 10.47 15.52 -13.41
CA SER A 149 10.21 16.93 -13.09
C SER A 149 11.50 17.74 -12.98
N ARG A 150 12.57 17.16 -12.44
CA ARG A 150 13.89 17.78 -12.33
C ARG A 150 14.64 17.80 -13.66
N LEU A 151 14.64 16.70 -14.39
CA LEU A 151 15.33 16.57 -15.67
C LEU A 151 14.88 17.64 -16.67
N PHE A 152 13.57 17.97 -16.68
CA PHE A 152 12.96 18.94 -17.59
C PHE A 152 12.49 20.22 -16.92
N ALA A 153 12.77 20.43 -15.63
CA ALA A 153 12.35 21.58 -14.82
C ALA A 153 10.85 21.90 -14.98
N ILE A 154 9.97 20.92 -14.77
CA ILE A 154 8.53 21.07 -14.96
C ILE A 154 7.92 21.86 -13.81
N ASP A 155 7.58 23.13 -14.04
CA ASP A 155 7.06 24.10 -13.05
C ASP A 155 5.57 23.90 -12.72
N ALA A 156 4.81 23.26 -13.61
CA ALA A 156 3.41 23.03 -13.36
C ALA A 156 3.21 22.11 -12.13
N PRO A 157 2.35 22.49 -11.17
CA PRO A 157 2.22 21.75 -9.93
C PRO A 157 1.53 20.40 -10.11
N LEU A 158 1.94 19.43 -9.27
CA LEU A 158 1.24 18.16 -9.12
C LEU A 158 -0.15 18.38 -8.47
N PRO A 159 -1.18 17.61 -8.88
CA PRO A 159 -1.16 16.49 -9.83
C PRO A 159 -1.35 16.90 -11.30
N GLY A 160 -1.60 18.15 -11.61
CA GLY A 160 -1.92 18.64 -12.96
C GLY A 160 -0.86 18.36 -14.02
N SER A 161 0.42 18.34 -13.61
CA SER A 161 1.56 18.06 -14.50
C SER A 161 1.79 16.58 -14.84
N LYS A 162 1.09 15.64 -14.20
CA LYS A 162 1.31 14.19 -14.44
C LYS A 162 1.17 13.74 -15.90
N PRO A 163 0.18 14.20 -16.68
CA PRO A 163 0.07 13.82 -18.10
C PRO A 163 1.31 14.25 -18.92
N ALA A 164 1.80 15.47 -18.72
CA ALA A 164 3.00 15.96 -19.39
C ALA A 164 4.25 15.17 -18.98
N MET A 165 4.39 14.86 -17.69
CA MET A 165 5.49 14.00 -17.20
C MET A 165 5.43 12.60 -17.82
N LYS A 166 4.23 11.99 -17.88
CA LYS A 166 4.05 10.65 -18.47
C LYS A 166 4.41 10.64 -19.95
N ALA A 167 4.08 11.71 -20.69
CA ALA A 167 4.50 11.86 -22.07
C ALA A 167 6.04 11.90 -22.22
N LYS A 168 6.74 12.61 -21.32
CA LYS A 168 8.22 12.61 -21.29
C LYS A 168 8.80 11.24 -20.95
N VAL A 169 8.20 10.48 -20.04
CA VAL A 169 8.60 9.10 -19.77
C VAL A 169 8.43 8.25 -21.02
N ALA A 170 7.31 8.36 -21.74
CA ALA A 170 7.05 7.62 -22.98
C ALA A 170 8.09 7.93 -24.06
N GLU A 171 8.44 9.22 -24.27
CA GLU A 171 9.50 9.64 -25.21
C GLU A 171 10.87 9.05 -24.87
N LEU A 172 11.18 8.86 -23.59
CA LEU A 172 12.44 8.32 -23.12
C LEU A 172 12.46 6.79 -23.05
N THR A 173 11.32 6.14 -23.03
CA THR A 173 11.23 4.68 -22.88
C THR A 173 11.73 4.00 -24.16
N PRO A 174 12.83 3.22 -24.09
CA PRO A 174 13.36 2.56 -25.27
C PRO A 174 12.53 1.32 -25.63
N THR A 175 12.63 0.88 -26.87
CA THR A 175 12.05 -0.39 -27.35
C THR A 175 12.89 -1.60 -26.90
N ASP A 176 14.19 -1.40 -26.73
CA ASP A 176 15.08 -2.41 -26.15
C ASP A 176 15.19 -2.20 -24.63
N ARG A 177 15.01 -3.25 -23.85
CA ARG A 177 15.10 -3.26 -22.39
C ARG A 177 14.19 -2.24 -21.68
N PRO A 178 12.90 -2.05 -22.07
CA PRO A 178 12.01 -1.08 -21.41
C PRO A 178 11.75 -1.41 -19.93
N GLY A 179 11.77 -2.69 -19.54
CA GLY A 179 11.65 -3.12 -18.16
C GLY A 179 12.84 -2.70 -17.31
N ASP A 180 14.07 -2.83 -17.84
CA ASP A 180 15.28 -2.35 -17.17
C ASP A 180 15.30 -0.82 -17.08
N PHE A 181 14.84 -0.13 -18.11
CA PHE A 181 14.71 1.33 -18.09
C PHE A 181 13.74 1.80 -17.00
N ALA A 182 12.57 1.17 -16.89
CA ALA A 182 11.60 1.49 -15.84
C ALA A 182 12.20 1.30 -14.43
N GLN A 183 12.85 0.16 -14.19
CA GLN A 183 13.53 -0.12 -12.93
C GLN A 183 14.71 0.84 -12.67
N ALA A 184 15.46 1.20 -13.70
CA ALA A 184 16.57 2.15 -13.61
C ALA A 184 16.10 3.55 -13.19
N MET A 185 15.00 4.04 -13.78
CA MET A 185 14.38 5.32 -13.38
C MET A 185 13.93 5.32 -11.93
N MET A 186 13.29 4.23 -11.47
CA MET A 186 12.89 4.07 -10.06
C MET A 186 14.11 4.05 -9.14
N ASP A 187 15.18 3.32 -9.51
CA ASP A 187 16.41 3.22 -8.72
C ASP A 187 17.15 4.55 -8.64
N LEU A 188 17.26 5.23 -9.76
CA LEU A 188 17.86 6.58 -9.81
C LEU A 188 17.14 7.54 -8.85
N GLY A 189 15.79 7.52 -8.88
CA GLY A 189 14.99 8.33 -7.96
C GLY A 189 15.14 7.92 -6.51
N ALA A 190 15.26 6.63 -6.22
CA ALA A 190 15.36 6.13 -4.85
C ALA A 190 16.74 6.34 -4.22
N THR A 191 17.83 6.35 -5.02
CA THR A 191 19.21 6.31 -4.49
C THR A 191 20.02 7.57 -4.76
N ILE A 192 19.82 8.22 -5.89
CA ILE A 192 20.61 9.38 -6.35
C ILE A 192 19.77 10.65 -6.35
N CYS A 193 18.67 10.66 -7.11
CA CYS A 193 17.79 11.82 -7.23
C CYS A 193 16.78 11.89 -6.07
N THR A 194 17.28 11.86 -4.83
CA THR A 194 16.50 11.86 -3.58
C THR A 194 15.72 13.16 -3.38
N PRO A 195 14.62 13.16 -2.56
CA PRO A 195 13.82 14.36 -2.32
C PRO A 195 14.63 15.54 -1.78
N LYS A 196 15.55 15.25 -0.84
CA LYS A 196 16.46 16.24 -0.24
C LYS A 196 17.91 15.83 -0.50
N ARG A 197 18.77 16.82 -0.74
CA ARG A 197 20.21 16.63 -0.99
C ARG A 197 20.50 15.55 -2.02
N PRO A 198 19.97 15.67 -3.26
CA PRO A 198 20.24 14.69 -4.30
C PRO A 198 21.75 14.65 -4.62
N ALA A 199 22.26 13.44 -4.88
CA ALA A 199 23.67 13.24 -5.21
C ALA A 199 23.94 13.51 -6.71
N CYS A 200 23.70 14.75 -7.16
CA CYS A 200 23.73 15.10 -8.58
C CYS A 200 25.06 14.82 -9.28
N ALA A 201 26.18 14.91 -8.56
CA ALA A 201 27.50 14.57 -9.11
C ALA A 201 27.66 13.09 -9.53
N LEU A 202 26.83 12.20 -8.99
CA LEU A 202 26.81 10.75 -9.31
C LEU A 202 25.68 10.40 -10.30
N CYS A 203 24.89 11.40 -10.72
CA CYS A 203 23.72 11.17 -11.56
C CYS A 203 24.13 10.97 -13.04
N PRO A 204 23.65 9.91 -13.70
CA PRO A 204 23.92 9.70 -15.12
C PRO A 204 23.32 10.78 -16.04
N PHE A 205 22.46 11.65 -15.49
CA PHE A 205 21.85 12.77 -16.21
C PHE A 205 22.39 14.14 -15.80
N ASN A 206 23.52 14.22 -15.06
CA ASN A 206 24.03 15.49 -14.54
C ASN A 206 24.24 16.55 -15.63
N ASP A 207 24.81 16.18 -16.78
CA ASP A 207 25.14 17.10 -17.88
C ASP A 207 23.90 17.64 -18.62
N VAL A 208 22.75 17.00 -18.48
CA VAL A 208 21.52 17.33 -19.23
C VAL A 208 20.34 17.71 -18.32
N CYS A 209 20.54 17.74 -17.00
CA CYS A 209 19.50 18.02 -16.05
C CYS A 209 19.25 19.53 -15.92
N VAL A 210 18.07 19.99 -16.38
CA VAL A 210 17.73 21.43 -16.37
C VAL A 210 17.63 21.98 -14.94
N ALA A 211 17.05 21.24 -13.99
CA ALA A 211 16.96 21.70 -12.61
C ALA A 211 18.34 21.79 -11.91
N LEU A 212 19.32 20.97 -12.31
CA LEU A 212 20.69 21.11 -11.82
C LEU A 212 21.37 22.34 -12.40
N ALA A 213 21.17 22.61 -13.69
CA ALA A 213 21.73 23.80 -14.35
C ALA A 213 21.23 25.13 -13.74
N THR A 214 20.08 25.13 -13.09
CA THR A 214 19.54 26.29 -12.35
C THR A 214 19.85 26.28 -10.86
N ASP A 215 20.60 25.28 -10.37
CA ASP A 215 20.95 25.05 -8.96
C ASP A 215 19.76 24.90 -8.00
N GLU A 216 18.59 24.55 -8.52
CA GLU A 216 17.35 24.37 -7.73
C GLU A 216 16.71 22.98 -7.85
N PRO A 217 17.44 21.86 -7.77
CA PRO A 217 16.84 20.54 -7.98
C PRO A 217 15.78 20.19 -6.93
N GLU A 218 15.87 20.71 -5.70
CA GLU A 218 14.91 20.40 -4.63
C GLU A 218 13.57 21.11 -4.80
N ARG A 219 13.49 22.15 -5.62
CA ARG A 219 12.25 22.84 -5.96
C ARG A 219 11.26 21.90 -6.66
N PHE A 220 11.76 20.90 -7.37
CA PHE A 220 10.94 19.99 -8.16
C PHE A 220 10.76 18.60 -7.51
N PRO A 221 9.57 17.97 -7.67
CA PRO A 221 8.36 18.47 -8.34
C PRO A 221 7.66 19.56 -7.53
N VAL A 222 7.09 20.54 -8.20
CA VAL A 222 6.24 21.56 -7.58
C VAL A 222 4.96 20.88 -7.07
N LYS A 223 4.56 21.18 -5.84
CA LYS A 223 3.36 20.59 -5.22
C LYS A 223 2.33 21.70 -4.99
N ALA A 224 1.08 21.42 -5.33
CA ALA A 224 -0.01 22.29 -4.90
C ALA A 224 -0.09 22.36 -3.38
N ALA A 225 -0.58 23.49 -2.86
CA ALA A 225 -0.78 23.67 -1.41
C ALA A 225 -1.67 22.55 -0.87
N LYS A 226 -1.26 21.93 0.24
CA LYS A 226 -2.04 20.88 0.88
C LYS A 226 -3.30 21.48 1.50
N LYS A 227 -4.47 20.96 1.10
CA LYS A 227 -5.71 21.26 1.82
C LYS A 227 -5.67 20.63 3.21
N ALA A 228 -6.22 21.33 4.21
CA ALA A 228 -6.40 20.78 5.54
C ALA A 228 -7.27 19.51 5.47
N LYS A 229 -6.89 18.48 6.21
CA LYS A 229 -7.70 17.27 6.29
C LYS A 229 -8.90 17.54 7.19
N PRO A 230 -10.12 17.15 6.78
CA PRO A 230 -11.26 17.21 7.68
C PRO A 230 -11.07 16.25 8.86
N VAL A 231 -11.55 16.65 10.04
CA VAL A 231 -11.66 15.78 11.20
C VAL A 231 -12.99 15.04 11.12
N ARG A 232 -12.97 13.76 11.48
CA ARG A 232 -14.17 12.91 11.64
C ARG A 232 -14.22 12.41 13.06
N LEU A 233 -15.41 12.32 13.59
CA LEU A 233 -15.68 11.91 14.96
C LEU A 233 -16.39 10.57 14.99
N GLY A 234 -16.28 9.85 16.10
CA GLY A 234 -16.99 8.61 16.34
C GLY A 234 -16.68 8.04 17.71
N ALA A 235 -17.25 6.88 18.02
CA ALA A 235 -16.97 6.12 19.22
C ALA A 235 -16.55 4.68 18.90
N ALA A 236 -15.81 4.06 19.81
CA ALA A 236 -15.46 2.65 19.79
C ALA A 236 -15.70 2.04 21.18
N PHE A 237 -16.21 0.81 21.19
CA PHE A 237 -16.70 0.11 22.36
C PHE A 237 -15.90 -1.16 22.61
N ILE A 238 -15.23 -1.22 23.76
CA ILE A 238 -14.34 -2.30 24.16
C ILE A 238 -15.05 -3.13 25.24
N ALA A 239 -15.66 -4.24 24.84
CA ALA A 239 -16.33 -5.16 25.75
C ALA A 239 -15.43 -6.37 26.04
N VAL A 240 -15.22 -6.66 27.34
CA VAL A 240 -14.45 -7.82 27.81
C VAL A 240 -15.37 -8.70 28.65
N ASP A 241 -15.42 -9.99 28.32
CA ASP A 241 -16.20 -10.94 29.10
C ASP A 241 -15.42 -11.47 30.32
N ARG A 242 -16.07 -12.34 31.13
CA ARG A 242 -15.46 -12.93 32.33
C ARG A 242 -14.30 -13.86 32.06
N ASP A 243 -14.21 -14.39 30.82
CA ASP A 243 -13.12 -15.27 30.38
C ASP A 243 -11.94 -14.47 29.80
N GLY A 244 -11.99 -13.11 29.83
CA GLY A 244 -10.95 -12.25 29.28
C GLY A 244 -10.96 -12.18 27.76
N ARG A 245 -12.10 -12.50 27.11
CA ARG A 245 -12.25 -12.39 25.66
C ARG A 245 -12.81 -11.02 25.29
N LEU A 246 -12.36 -10.47 24.17
CA LEU A 246 -12.78 -9.20 23.60
C LEU A 246 -13.84 -9.42 22.52
N LEU A 247 -14.90 -8.61 22.55
CA LEU A 247 -15.90 -8.59 21.48
C LEU A 247 -15.34 -7.92 20.23
N LEU A 248 -15.34 -8.66 19.12
CA LEU A 248 -14.96 -8.20 17.79
C LEU A 248 -16.10 -8.44 16.79
N ARG A 249 -16.10 -7.69 15.70
CA ARG A 249 -17.00 -7.94 14.56
C ARG A 249 -16.25 -7.80 13.24
N LYS A 250 -16.80 -8.31 12.15
CA LYS A 250 -16.32 -8.05 10.79
C LYS A 250 -17.02 -6.82 10.22
N ARG A 251 -16.23 -5.89 9.66
CA ARG A 251 -16.81 -4.80 8.87
C ARG A 251 -17.41 -5.34 7.59
N ILE A 252 -18.41 -4.64 7.07
CA ILE A 252 -18.93 -4.92 5.72
C ILE A 252 -17.77 -4.92 4.69
N GLU A 253 -17.86 -5.75 3.67
CA GLU A 253 -16.76 -5.98 2.72
C GLU A 253 -16.41 -4.75 1.86
N SER A 254 -17.24 -3.71 1.84
CA SER A 254 -17.04 -2.51 1.04
C SER A 254 -16.56 -1.33 1.88
N GLY A 255 -15.96 -0.34 1.23
CA GLY A 255 -15.57 0.93 1.85
C GLY A 255 -14.28 0.88 2.64
N LEU A 256 -14.11 1.86 3.53
CA LEU A 256 -12.92 2.03 4.36
C LEU A 256 -12.79 0.89 5.38
N LEU A 257 -11.65 0.21 5.40
CA LEU A 257 -11.36 -0.95 6.26
C LEU A 257 -12.33 -2.13 6.07
N GLY A 258 -13.06 -2.19 4.94
CA GLY A 258 -14.04 -3.26 4.67
C GLY A 258 -13.44 -4.66 4.77
N GLY A 259 -14.20 -5.63 5.29
CA GLY A 259 -13.77 -7.02 5.50
C GLY A 259 -12.77 -7.22 6.64
N MET A 260 -12.31 -6.14 7.29
CA MET A 260 -11.41 -6.24 8.44
C MET A 260 -12.16 -6.49 9.74
N THR A 261 -11.41 -7.00 10.71
CA THR A 261 -11.89 -7.14 12.08
C THR A 261 -11.83 -5.80 12.80
N GLU A 262 -12.87 -5.47 13.56
CA GLU A 262 -12.92 -4.27 14.38
C GLU A 262 -13.59 -4.56 15.74
N VAL A 263 -13.39 -3.68 16.71
CA VAL A 263 -14.29 -3.57 17.86
C VAL A 263 -15.59 -2.89 17.41
N PRO A 264 -16.74 -3.05 18.07
CA PRO A 264 -17.93 -2.28 17.76
C PRO A 264 -17.62 -0.77 17.71
N THR A 265 -18.06 -0.09 16.66
CA THR A 265 -17.91 1.36 16.46
C THR A 265 -19.20 1.96 15.98
N THR A 266 -19.35 3.27 16.13
CA THR A 266 -20.40 4.04 15.47
C THR A 266 -20.15 4.15 13.98
N ASP A 267 -21.16 4.56 13.20
CA ASP A 267 -21.14 4.56 11.73
C ASP A 267 -20.41 5.79 11.14
N TRP A 268 -19.13 5.95 11.50
CA TRP A 268 -18.29 6.97 10.89
C TRP A 268 -17.74 6.52 9.51
N THR A 269 -17.55 7.47 8.63
CA THR A 269 -16.97 7.26 7.30
C THR A 269 -15.93 8.36 6.99
N SER A 270 -15.28 8.28 5.83
CA SER A 270 -14.42 9.39 5.35
C SER A 270 -15.18 10.69 5.06
N ARG A 271 -16.51 10.64 4.99
CA ARG A 271 -17.39 11.76 4.62
C ARG A 271 -18.36 12.18 5.71
N GLN A 272 -18.57 11.35 6.72
CA GLN A 272 -19.59 11.53 7.75
C GLN A 272 -19.03 11.19 9.12
N ASP A 273 -19.42 11.98 10.13
CA ASP A 273 -19.16 11.69 11.55
C ASP A 273 -20.14 10.59 12.03
N GLY A 274 -19.66 9.75 12.93
CA GLY A 274 -20.51 8.89 13.73
C GLY A 274 -20.86 9.55 15.06
N GLU A 275 -21.78 8.96 15.81
CA GLU A 275 -22.08 9.36 17.17
C GLU A 275 -20.85 9.17 18.07
N THR A 276 -20.69 10.04 19.09
CA THR A 276 -19.51 10.05 19.95
C THR A 276 -19.83 9.67 21.40
N GLY A 277 -21.10 9.51 21.71
CA GLY A 277 -21.62 9.25 23.05
C GLY A 277 -21.75 7.77 23.38
N VAL A 278 -21.95 7.48 24.66
CA VAL A 278 -22.17 6.14 25.19
C VAL A 278 -23.53 5.56 24.78
N ASP A 279 -24.49 6.41 24.43
CA ASP A 279 -25.83 6.00 24.00
C ASP A 279 -25.82 5.19 22.69
N ALA A 280 -24.75 5.30 21.93
CA ALA A 280 -24.51 4.51 20.71
C ALA A 280 -23.87 3.15 20.97
N ALA A 281 -23.78 2.70 22.22
CA ALA A 281 -23.18 1.42 22.58
C ALA A 281 -23.95 0.24 21.96
N PRO A 282 -23.24 -0.84 21.59
CA PRO A 282 -23.84 -1.98 20.87
C PRO A 282 -24.88 -2.76 21.69
N PHE A 283 -24.87 -2.61 22.99
CA PHE A 283 -25.82 -3.20 23.91
C PHE A 283 -25.84 -2.43 25.24
N PRO A 284 -26.94 -2.50 26.03
CA PRO A 284 -27.03 -1.88 27.36
C PRO A 284 -26.04 -2.52 28.34
N ALA A 285 -25.19 -1.68 28.96
CA ALA A 285 -24.26 -2.07 30.02
C ALA A 285 -23.68 -0.82 30.69
N ASP A 286 -22.93 -0.99 31.78
CA ASP A 286 -22.25 0.11 32.47
C ASP A 286 -20.93 0.48 31.78
N TRP A 287 -21.06 1.15 30.67
CA TRP A 287 -19.91 1.59 29.84
C TRP A 287 -19.20 2.77 30.49
N GLN A 288 -17.90 2.61 30.73
CA GLN A 288 -17.02 3.63 31.29
C GLN A 288 -16.17 4.27 30.22
N VAL A 289 -15.91 5.57 30.34
CA VAL A 289 -14.98 6.28 29.45
C VAL A 289 -13.56 5.76 29.67
N ALA A 290 -12.90 5.27 28.62
CA ALA A 290 -11.52 4.77 28.64
C ALA A 290 -10.53 5.70 27.92
N GLY A 291 -10.97 6.88 27.46
CA GLY A 291 -10.15 7.87 26.82
C GLY A 291 -10.55 8.19 25.38
N SER A 292 -9.60 8.64 24.59
CA SER A 292 -9.79 8.94 23.17
C SER A 292 -8.53 8.63 22.38
N ILE A 293 -8.68 8.38 21.07
CA ILE A 293 -7.56 8.21 20.15
C ILE A 293 -7.72 9.10 18.92
N SER A 294 -6.58 9.47 18.31
CA SER A 294 -6.54 10.06 16.97
C SER A 294 -5.82 9.11 16.01
N HIS A 295 -6.36 9.02 14.80
CA HIS A 295 -5.76 8.27 13.71
C HIS A 295 -5.89 9.03 12.39
N VAL A 296 -4.75 9.29 11.73
CA VAL A 296 -4.72 10.04 10.47
C VAL A 296 -4.77 9.07 9.30
N PHE A 297 -5.86 9.14 8.54
CA PHE A 297 -6.00 8.49 7.24
C PHE A 297 -5.47 9.39 6.11
N THR A 298 -5.42 8.87 4.90
CA THR A 298 -4.94 9.63 3.73
C THR A 298 -5.72 10.92 3.52
N HIS A 299 -7.04 10.91 3.71
CA HIS A 299 -7.95 12.01 3.35
C HIS A 299 -8.60 12.72 4.55
N PHE A 300 -8.51 12.18 5.76
CA PHE A 300 -9.11 12.75 6.97
C PHE A 300 -8.37 12.28 8.22
N GLU A 301 -8.61 12.95 9.35
CA GLU A 301 -8.24 12.53 10.70
C GLU A 301 -9.48 11.98 11.40
N LEU A 302 -9.39 10.80 12.00
CA LEU A 302 -10.45 10.21 12.82
C LEU A 302 -10.12 10.37 14.28
N ARG A 303 -11.06 10.89 15.07
CA ARG A 303 -11.00 10.93 16.54
C ARG A 303 -12.11 10.05 17.08
N LEU A 304 -11.73 9.06 17.88
CA LEU A 304 -12.67 8.14 18.52
C LEU A 304 -12.71 8.36 20.03
N SER A 305 -13.90 8.53 20.58
CA SER A 305 -14.16 8.33 22.02
C SER A 305 -14.11 6.84 22.31
N ILE A 306 -13.40 6.44 23.35
CA ILE A 306 -13.25 5.02 23.71
C ILE A 306 -14.05 4.73 24.96
N PHE A 307 -14.93 3.77 24.88
CA PHE A 307 -15.72 3.27 26.00
C PHE A 307 -15.32 1.82 26.27
N ARG A 308 -15.32 1.45 27.56
CA ARG A 308 -15.00 0.09 28.01
C ARG A 308 -16.08 -0.43 28.94
N VAL A 309 -16.39 -1.72 28.83
CA VAL A 309 -17.19 -2.47 29.80
C VAL A 309 -16.54 -3.83 30.07
N GLY A 310 -16.71 -4.33 31.28
CA GLY A 310 -16.26 -5.67 31.66
C GLY A 310 -15.45 -5.71 32.95
N PRO A 311 -15.35 -6.93 33.52
CA PRO A 311 -15.87 -8.20 32.97
C PRO A 311 -17.37 -8.33 33.01
N ILE A 312 -18.00 -8.77 31.92
CA ILE A 312 -19.47 -8.99 31.82
C ILE A 312 -19.77 -10.43 31.39
N ASP A 313 -21.03 -10.84 31.63
CA ASP A 313 -21.56 -12.05 31.01
C ASP A 313 -21.71 -11.81 29.49
N THR A 314 -21.46 -12.81 28.69
CA THR A 314 -21.61 -12.70 27.23
C THR A 314 -23.06 -12.38 26.88
N PRO A 315 -23.38 -11.24 26.25
CA PRO A 315 -24.73 -10.91 25.86
C PRO A 315 -25.29 -11.95 24.88
N PRO A 316 -26.58 -12.34 25.01
CA PRO A 316 -27.17 -13.37 24.16
C PRO A 316 -27.29 -12.96 22.69
N ASP A 317 -27.57 -11.68 22.44
CA ASP A 317 -27.73 -11.11 21.07
C ASP A 317 -26.65 -10.07 20.78
N HIS A 318 -25.55 -10.49 20.15
CA HIS A 318 -24.51 -9.58 19.69
C HIS A 318 -24.08 -9.96 18.27
N HIS A 319 -23.93 -8.95 17.43
CA HIS A 319 -23.43 -9.14 16.06
C HIS A 319 -21.90 -9.16 16.06
N GLY A 320 -21.29 -10.26 16.53
CA GLY A 320 -19.84 -10.37 16.61
C GLY A 320 -19.37 -11.72 17.14
N PHE A 321 -18.09 -11.80 17.43
CA PHE A 321 -17.42 -12.98 17.97
C PHE A 321 -16.44 -12.59 19.07
N TRP A 322 -16.20 -13.48 20.01
CA TRP A 322 -15.34 -13.25 21.16
C TRP A 322 -13.97 -13.89 20.95
N VAL A 323 -12.89 -13.13 21.18
CA VAL A 323 -11.52 -13.58 21.00
C VAL A 323 -10.71 -13.31 22.26
N PRO A 324 -9.93 -14.27 22.77
CA PRO A 324 -9.01 -14.04 23.86
C PRO A 324 -8.08 -12.86 23.57
N VAL A 325 -7.87 -11.98 24.55
CA VAL A 325 -6.97 -10.81 24.36
C VAL A 325 -5.56 -11.24 23.98
N THR A 326 -5.13 -12.43 24.38
CA THR A 326 -3.84 -13.02 24.02
C THR A 326 -3.72 -13.48 22.55
N GLU A 327 -4.84 -13.59 21.84
CA GLU A 327 -4.91 -14.07 20.44
C GLU A 327 -5.23 -12.96 19.44
N LEU A 328 -5.25 -11.70 19.87
CA LEU A 328 -5.57 -10.56 19.01
C LEU A 328 -4.58 -10.33 17.87
N ASP A 329 -3.35 -10.76 18.02
CA ASP A 329 -2.33 -10.65 16.96
C ASP A 329 -2.65 -11.52 15.73
N GLY A 330 -3.44 -12.58 15.89
CA GLY A 330 -3.96 -13.41 14.81
C GLY A 330 -5.13 -12.79 14.05
N GLN A 331 -5.71 -11.69 14.54
CA GLN A 331 -6.86 -11.04 13.93
C GLN A 331 -6.46 -9.97 12.92
N ALA A 332 -7.27 -9.81 11.86
CA ALA A 332 -7.07 -8.77 10.84
C ALA A 332 -7.46 -7.37 11.36
N LEU A 333 -6.86 -6.94 12.48
CA LEU A 333 -7.12 -5.66 13.13
C LEU A 333 -6.30 -4.53 12.49
N PRO A 334 -6.94 -3.47 11.95
CA PRO A 334 -6.22 -2.29 11.48
C PRO A 334 -5.63 -1.51 12.65
N THR A 335 -4.59 -0.73 12.37
CA THR A 335 -3.85 0.05 13.39
C THR A 335 -4.77 0.93 14.23
N VAL A 336 -5.81 1.52 13.64
CA VAL A 336 -6.79 2.34 14.39
C VAL A 336 -7.53 1.52 15.45
N MET A 337 -7.89 0.27 15.14
CA MET A 337 -8.54 -0.62 16.10
C MET A 337 -7.57 -1.12 17.17
N LYS A 338 -6.34 -1.44 16.80
CA LYS A 338 -5.29 -1.75 17.78
C LYS A 338 -5.06 -0.60 18.75
N LYS A 339 -5.06 0.66 18.28
CA LYS A 339 -4.97 1.85 19.13
C LYS A 339 -6.19 1.97 20.06
N ALA A 340 -7.40 1.75 19.55
CA ALA A 340 -8.63 1.81 20.35
C ALA A 340 -8.61 0.76 21.48
N ILE A 341 -8.21 -0.48 21.16
CA ILE A 341 -8.09 -1.55 22.16
C ILE A 341 -6.99 -1.21 23.17
N ALA A 342 -5.82 -0.74 22.73
CA ALA A 342 -4.70 -0.38 23.61
C ALA A 342 -5.04 0.77 24.58
N ALA A 343 -5.91 1.71 24.19
CA ALA A 343 -6.38 2.78 25.06
C ALA A 343 -7.20 2.25 26.24
N ALA A 344 -7.99 1.18 26.04
CA ALA A 344 -8.80 0.56 27.09
C ALA A 344 -8.08 -0.61 27.78
N ILE A 345 -7.19 -1.31 27.10
CA ILE A 345 -6.43 -2.48 27.58
C ILE A 345 -4.95 -2.30 27.16
N PRO A 346 -4.15 -1.53 27.93
CA PRO A 346 -2.76 -1.21 27.56
C PRO A 346 -1.85 -2.42 27.33
N THR A 347 -2.18 -3.55 27.97
CA THR A 347 -1.42 -4.81 27.84
C THR A 347 -1.69 -5.58 26.55
N ALA A 348 -2.76 -5.26 25.82
CA ALA A 348 -3.14 -5.98 24.60
C ALA A 348 -2.13 -5.81 23.45
N PHE A 349 -1.52 -4.62 23.34
CA PHE A 349 -0.53 -4.30 22.28
C PHE A 349 0.63 -3.47 22.87
N PRO A 350 1.55 -4.08 23.61
CA PRO A 350 2.62 -3.36 24.33
C PRO A 350 3.60 -2.60 23.43
N THR A 351 3.68 -2.95 22.16
CA THR A 351 4.58 -2.31 21.17
C THR A 351 3.97 -1.12 20.44
N LEU A 352 2.67 -0.88 20.57
CA LEU A 352 2.01 0.29 20.00
C LEU A 352 2.33 1.51 20.89
N LYS A 353 3.40 2.25 20.53
CA LYS A 353 3.59 3.60 21.04
C LYS A 353 2.48 4.49 20.50
N GLY A 354 1.81 5.22 21.41
CA GLY A 354 0.71 6.14 21.15
C GLY A 354 1.05 7.27 20.18
#